data_bd019d9dfde52beadb468873e3424bd8
#
_entry.id   bd019d9dfde52beadb468873e3424bd8
#
_cell.length_a   1.000
_cell.length_b   1.000
_cell.length_c   1.000
_cell.angle_alpha   90.00
_cell.angle_beta   90.00
_cell.angle_gamma   90.00
#
_symmetry.space_group_name_H-M   'P 1'
#
loop_
_entity.id
_entity.type
_entity.pdbx_description
1 polymer ?
#
loop_
_entity_poly.entity_id
_entity_poly.type
_entity_poly.pdbx_seq_one_letter_code
_entity_poly.pdbx_strand_id
1 'polypeptide(L)'
;MAALRAVLLAAGMLALAAGPARAQRTARTEDFLGVTRCDSGQAVTEIREDVRRSDLQAEIEAHEAVHRQQAAAYGGCEAFLASLTTARRIIESELPAYCAQWKVAVARGADSSATRLDYAWRISAQSGAMENRLDIARRFRDECD
;
A
#
# COMPACT_ATOMS: atom_id res chain seq x y z
N MET A 1 -5.37 24.51 -72.88
CA MET A 1 -4.26 23.80 -72.25
C MET A 1 -4.30 24.19 -70.76
N ALA A 2 -4.96 23.38 -69.90
CA ALA A 2 -5.10 23.61 -68.51
C ALA A 2 -4.45 22.48 -67.74
N ALA A 3 -3.38 22.82 -66.98
CA ALA A 3 -2.63 21.85 -66.22
C ALA A 3 -3.32 21.60 -64.85
N LEU A 4 -3.74 20.38 -64.64
CA LEU A 4 -4.30 19.90 -63.36
C LEU A 4 -3.12 19.68 -62.36
N ARG A 5 -3.11 20.45 -61.26
CA ARG A 5 -2.22 20.19 -60.13
C ARG A 5 -2.94 19.29 -59.10
N ALA A 6 -2.46 18.08 -58.97
CA ALA A 6 -2.89 17.18 -57.92
C ALA A 6 -2.25 17.62 -56.60
N VAL A 7 -3.11 17.90 -55.60
CA VAL A 7 -2.69 18.15 -54.21
C VAL A 7 -2.74 16.83 -53.46
N LEU A 8 -1.56 16.30 -53.10
CA LEU A 8 -1.41 15.15 -52.21
C LEU A 8 -1.61 15.59 -50.75
N LEU A 9 -2.74 15.23 -50.17
CA LEU A 9 -2.97 15.33 -48.72
C LEU A 9 -2.25 14.18 -48.03
N ALA A 10 -1.14 14.50 -47.38
CA ALA A 10 -0.47 13.56 -46.48
C ALA A 10 -1.26 13.50 -45.16
N ALA A 11 -2.00 12.42 -44.95
CA ALA A 11 -2.62 12.10 -43.68
C ALA A 11 -1.53 11.67 -42.68
N GLY A 12 -1.13 12.58 -41.81
CA GLY A 12 -0.25 12.26 -40.68
C GLY A 12 -0.99 11.39 -39.66
N MET A 13 -0.67 10.11 -39.61
CA MET A 13 -1.06 9.24 -38.49
C MET A 13 -0.29 9.68 -37.25
N LEU A 14 -0.98 10.34 -36.31
CA LEU A 14 -0.49 10.46 -34.93
C LEU A 14 -0.54 9.06 -34.30
N ALA A 15 0.58 8.39 -34.26
CA ALA A 15 0.76 7.24 -33.40
C ALA A 15 0.76 7.71 -31.95
N LEU A 16 -0.37 7.56 -31.25
CA LEU A 16 -0.44 7.66 -29.81
C LEU A 16 0.44 6.53 -29.26
N ALA A 17 1.66 6.87 -28.83
CA ALA A 17 2.52 5.99 -28.10
C ALA A 17 1.81 5.70 -26.75
N ALA A 18 1.09 4.58 -26.68
CA ALA A 18 0.69 3.98 -25.42
C ALA A 18 1.97 3.68 -24.66
N GLY A 19 2.28 4.53 -23.67
CA GLY A 19 3.35 4.25 -22.74
C GLY A 19 3.14 2.87 -22.12
N PRO A 20 4.23 2.13 -21.80
CA PRO A 20 4.07 0.81 -21.21
C PRO A 20 3.20 0.96 -19.95
N ALA A 21 2.03 0.35 -19.97
CA ALA A 21 1.24 0.16 -18.77
C ALA A 21 2.18 -0.50 -17.76
N ARG A 22 2.55 0.28 -16.75
CA ARG A 22 3.37 -0.19 -15.64
C ARG A 22 2.58 -1.34 -15.06
N ALA A 23 3.01 -2.57 -15.37
CA ALA A 23 2.42 -3.75 -14.80
C ALA A 23 2.47 -3.54 -13.29
N GLN A 24 1.33 -3.18 -12.70
CA GLN A 24 1.15 -3.27 -11.26
C GLN A 24 1.46 -4.73 -10.98
N ARG A 25 2.63 -4.96 -10.38
CA ARG A 25 2.89 -6.25 -9.75
C ARG A 25 1.75 -6.40 -8.75
N THR A 26 0.77 -7.18 -9.12
CA THR A 26 -0.16 -7.76 -8.15
C THR A 26 0.74 -8.63 -7.29
N ALA A 27 1.22 -8.06 -6.18
CA ALA A 27 1.88 -8.84 -5.18
C ALA A 27 0.92 -10.00 -4.88
N ARG A 28 1.42 -11.23 -5.02
CA ARG A 28 0.59 -12.40 -4.77
C ARG A 28 0.14 -12.33 -3.33
N THR A 29 -1.12 -12.60 -3.08
CA THR A 29 -1.70 -12.66 -1.71
C THR A 29 -0.88 -13.58 -0.80
N GLU A 30 -0.14 -14.50 -1.38
CA GLU A 30 0.77 -15.44 -0.71
C GLU A 30 1.96 -14.77 0.00
N ASP A 31 2.34 -13.55 -0.44
CA ASP A 31 3.47 -12.80 0.14
C ASP A 31 3.06 -11.99 1.39
N PHE A 32 1.75 -11.86 1.67
CA PHE A 32 1.23 -11.08 2.79
C PHE A 32 0.58 -11.97 3.84
N LEU A 33 0.72 -11.59 5.11
CA LEU A 33 0.01 -12.23 6.21
C LEU A 33 -1.48 -11.85 6.22
N GLY A 34 -1.78 -10.62 5.84
CA GLY A 34 -3.10 -10.07 5.60
C GLY A 34 -3.01 -8.97 4.56
N VAL A 35 -4.12 -8.61 3.95
CA VAL A 35 -4.21 -7.51 2.99
C VAL A 35 -5.61 -6.93 2.98
N THR A 36 -5.71 -5.61 2.93
CA THR A 36 -6.94 -4.91 2.63
C THR A 36 -7.02 -4.67 1.12
N ARG A 37 -8.09 -5.14 0.50
CA ARG A 37 -8.38 -4.95 -0.92
C ARG A 37 -9.76 -4.37 -1.13
N CYS A 38 -10.01 -3.87 -2.34
CA CYS A 38 -11.32 -3.38 -2.73
C CYS A 38 -12.15 -4.52 -3.35
N ASP A 39 -13.34 -4.68 -2.83
CA ASP A 39 -14.36 -5.55 -3.41
C ASP A 39 -15.66 -4.77 -3.51
N SER A 40 -16.11 -4.54 -4.74
CA SER A 40 -17.34 -3.79 -5.04
C SER A 40 -17.39 -2.42 -4.32
N GLY A 41 -16.27 -1.69 -4.27
CA GLY A 41 -16.17 -0.37 -3.64
C GLY A 41 -15.91 -0.41 -2.14
N GLN A 42 -15.94 -1.58 -1.52
CA GLN A 42 -15.72 -1.75 -0.09
C GLN A 42 -14.30 -2.25 0.21
N ALA A 43 -13.74 -1.78 1.31
CA ALA A 43 -12.49 -2.29 1.82
C ALA A 43 -12.73 -3.61 2.58
N VAL A 44 -12.25 -4.72 2.05
CA VAL A 44 -12.34 -6.04 2.67
C VAL A 44 -10.97 -6.53 3.07
N THR A 45 -10.89 -7.21 4.22
CA THR A 45 -9.65 -7.83 4.70
C THR A 45 -9.62 -9.31 4.31
N GLU A 46 -8.53 -9.70 3.69
CA GLU A 46 -8.19 -11.10 3.47
C GLU A 46 -6.98 -11.45 4.33
N ILE A 47 -7.11 -12.46 5.19
CA ILE A 47 -6.04 -12.97 6.04
C ILE A 47 -5.69 -14.37 5.58
N ARG A 48 -4.41 -14.63 5.43
CA ARG A 48 -3.89 -15.94 5.02
C ARG A 48 -4.33 -17.02 6.00
N GLU A 49 -4.69 -18.19 5.49
CA GLU A 49 -5.35 -19.25 6.28
C GLU A 49 -4.48 -19.78 7.43
N ASP A 50 -3.15 -19.87 7.24
CA ASP A 50 -2.24 -20.25 8.30
C ASP A 50 -2.14 -19.21 9.42
N VAL A 51 -2.30 -17.91 9.09
CA VAL A 51 -2.37 -16.81 10.05
C VAL A 51 -3.67 -16.83 10.84
N ARG A 52 -4.80 -17.14 10.20
CA ARG A 52 -6.11 -17.26 10.86
C ARG A 52 -6.13 -18.32 11.98
N ARG A 53 -5.23 -19.29 11.92
CA ARG A 53 -5.08 -20.35 12.92
C ARG A 53 -3.92 -20.12 13.88
N SER A 54 -3.29 -18.97 13.78
CA SER A 54 -2.14 -18.61 14.59
C SER A 54 -2.44 -17.51 15.58
N ASP A 55 -1.54 -17.33 16.50
CA ASP A 55 -1.58 -16.23 17.46
C ASP A 55 -1.42 -14.85 16.80
N LEU A 56 -0.98 -14.79 15.55
CA LEU A 56 -0.81 -13.54 14.80
C LEU A 56 -2.12 -12.97 14.28
N GLN A 57 -3.21 -13.74 14.27
CA GLN A 57 -4.48 -13.28 13.69
C GLN A 57 -4.92 -11.93 14.26
N ALA A 58 -4.96 -11.78 15.57
CA ALA A 58 -5.42 -10.55 16.22
C ALA A 58 -4.55 -9.34 15.87
N GLU A 59 -3.25 -9.55 15.71
CA GLU A 59 -2.31 -8.50 15.31
C GLU A 59 -2.56 -8.04 13.89
N ILE A 60 -2.73 -8.98 12.96
CA ILE A 60 -3.00 -8.69 11.55
C ILE A 60 -4.40 -8.06 11.38
N GLU A 61 -5.41 -8.54 12.10
CA GLU A 61 -6.74 -7.94 12.10
C GLU A 61 -6.73 -6.49 12.57
N ALA A 62 -5.94 -6.16 13.60
CA ALA A 62 -5.78 -4.79 14.09
C ALA A 62 -5.13 -3.89 13.03
N HIS A 63 -4.11 -4.36 12.33
CA HIS A 63 -3.46 -3.67 11.21
C HIS A 63 -4.44 -3.37 10.08
N GLU A 64 -5.10 -4.40 9.58
CA GLU A 64 -6.02 -4.29 8.45
C GLU A 64 -7.28 -3.46 8.80
N ALA A 65 -7.69 -3.45 10.07
CA ALA A 65 -8.80 -2.60 10.53
C ALA A 65 -8.49 -1.11 10.34
N VAL A 66 -7.24 -0.70 10.54
CA VAL A 66 -6.81 0.69 10.29
C VAL A 66 -6.92 1.02 8.80
N HIS A 67 -6.48 0.14 7.91
CA HIS A 67 -6.61 0.38 6.47
C HIS A 67 -8.06 0.49 6.01
N ARG A 68 -8.99 -0.28 6.57
CA ARG A 68 -10.43 -0.11 6.30
C ARG A 68 -10.95 1.26 6.76
N GLN A 69 -10.52 1.74 7.92
CA GLN A 69 -10.88 3.07 8.42
C GLN A 69 -10.30 4.17 7.54
N GLN A 70 -9.05 4.03 7.11
CA GLN A 70 -8.40 4.97 6.19
C GLN A 70 -9.15 5.01 4.85
N ALA A 71 -9.51 3.85 4.29
CA ALA A 71 -10.27 3.77 3.05
C ALA A 71 -11.63 4.49 3.18
N ALA A 72 -12.35 4.27 4.29
CA ALA A 72 -13.62 4.95 4.54
C ALA A 72 -13.45 6.47 4.66
N ALA A 73 -12.41 6.92 5.36
CA ALA A 73 -12.11 8.35 5.54
C ALA A 73 -11.64 9.03 4.23
N TYR A 74 -11.06 8.26 3.31
CA TYR A 74 -10.53 8.78 2.04
C TYR A 74 -11.58 8.88 0.91
N GLY A 75 -12.82 8.53 1.21
CA GLY A 75 -13.91 8.55 0.23
C GLY A 75 -14.07 7.25 -0.56
N GLY A 76 -13.54 6.15 -0.03
CA GLY A 76 -13.69 4.82 -0.59
C GLY A 76 -12.35 4.11 -0.82
N CYS A 77 -12.46 2.79 -1.01
CA CYS A 77 -11.32 1.91 -1.09
C CYS A 77 -10.43 2.20 -2.30
N GLU A 78 -11.01 2.37 -3.48
CA GLU A 78 -10.26 2.63 -4.71
C GLU A 78 -9.51 3.97 -4.64
N ALA A 79 -10.16 5.01 -4.10
CA ALA A 79 -9.53 6.32 -3.93
C ALA A 79 -8.35 6.25 -2.94
N PHE A 80 -8.51 5.51 -1.85
CA PHE A 80 -7.45 5.29 -0.88
C PHE A 80 -6.26 4.57 -1.52
N LEU A 81 -6.46 3.42 -2.17
CA LEU A 81 -5.37 2.66 -2.80
C LEU A 81 -4.68 3.47 -3.92
N ALA A 82 -5.45 4.22 -4.72
CA ALA A 82 -4.89 5.09 -5.75
C ALA A 82 -4.03 6.23 -5.18
N SER A 83 -4.21 6.60 -3.92
CA SER A 83 -3.41 7.63 -3.26
C SER A 83 -2.03 7.16 -2.81
N LEU A 84 -1.80 5.85 -2.69
CA LEU A 84 -0.56 5.25 -2.20
C LEU A 84 0.54 5.21 -3.29
N THR A 85 0.84 6.36 -3.88
CA THR A 85 1.75 6.48 -5.04
C THR A 85 3.17 6.91 -4.68
N THR A 86 3.40 7.35 -3.46
CA THR A 86 4.70 7.84 -3.00
C THR A 86 5.12 7.17 -1.71
N ALA A 87 6.43 7.07 -1.47
CA ALA A 87 6.98 6.54 -0.22
C ALA A 87 6.35 7.22 1.01
N ARG A 88 6.22 8.55 0.97
CA ARG A 88 5.61 9.32 2.05
C ARG A 88 4.18 8.87 2.33
N ARG A 89 3.34 8.72 1.30
CA ARG A 89 1.94 8.29 1.46
C ARG A 89 1.84 6.88 2.01
N ILE A 90 2.72 5.98 1.54
CA ILE A 90 2.79 4.62 2.08
C ILE A 90 3.16 4.65 3.55
N ILE A 91 4.20 5.41 3.96
CA ILE A 91 4.59 5.55 5.36
C ILE A 91 3.45 6.13 6.21
N GLU A 92 2.78 7.18 5.74
CA GLU A 92 1.63 7.81 6.43
C GLU A 92 0.44 6.85 6.59
N SER A 93 0.27 5.90 5.69
CA SER A 93 -0.75 4.86 5.76
C SER A 93 -0.34 3.72 6.71
N GLU A 94 0.87 3.21 6.55
CA GLU A 94 1.36 2.03 7.25
C GLU A 94 1.67 2.29 8.74
N LEU A 95 2.18 3.48 9.08
CA LEU A 95 2.59 3.77 10.44
C LEU A 95 1.45 3.60 11.47
N PRO A 96 0.24 4.16 11.28
CA PRO A 96 -0.88 3.91 12.19
C PRO A 96 -1.33 2.44 12.22
N ALA A 97 -1.25 1.73 11.10
CA ALA A 97 -1.63 0.33 11.02
C ALA A 97 -0.66 -0.55 11.83
N TYR A 98 0.64 -0.34 11.66
CA TYR A 98 1.64 -1.02 12.48
C TYR A 98 1.61 -0.58 13.95
N CYS A 99 1.20 0.66 14.29
CA CYS A 99 0.95 1.06 15.68
C CYS A 99 -0.15 0.19 16.32
N ALA A 100 -1.26 -0.01 15.62
CA ALA A 100 -2.35 -0.85 16.11
C ALA A 100 -1.90 -2.29 16.29
N GLN A 101 -1.17 -2.84 15.32
CA GLN A 101 -0.59 -4.18 15.40
C GLN A 101 0.38 -4.33 16.56
N TRP A 102 1.29 -3.35 16.76
CA TRP A 102 2.27 -3.34 17.84
C TRP A 102 1.61 -3.36 19.20
N LYS A 103 0.54 -2.59 19.42
CA LYS A 103 -0.18 -2.58 20.70
C LYS A 103 -0.74 -3.95 21.04
N VAL A 104 -1.26 -4.67 20.07
CA VAL A 104 -1.76 -6.05 20.26
C VAL A 104 -0.59 -7.00 20.55
N ALA A 105 0.50 -6.91 19.80
CA ALA A 105 1.69 -7.76 20.01
C ALA A 105 2.27 -7.59 21.42
N VAL A 106 2.46 -6.35 21.86
CA VAL A 106 3.00 -6.02 23.18
C VAL A 106 2.06 -6.46 24.31
N ALA A 107 0.76 -6.27 24.15
CA ALA A 107 -0.25 -6.75 25.12
C ALA A 107 -0.23 -8.29 25.27
N ARG A 108 0.31 -8.99 24.29
CA ARG A 108 0.50 -10.46 24.30
C ARG A 108 1.91 -10.88 24.76
N GLY A 109 2.75 -9.95 25.15
CA GLY A 109 4.07 -10.21 25.71
C GLY A 109 5.23 -10.14 24.72
N ALA A 110 5.03 -9.60 23.52
CA ALA A 110 6.13 -9.35 22.61
C ALA A 110 7.09 -8.29 23.17
N ASP A 111 8.38 -8.42 22.86
CA ASP A 111 9.37 -7.38 23.21
C ASP A 111 9.04 -6.09 22.45
N SER A 112 8.71 -5.06 23.22
CA SER A 112 8.26 -3.76 22.72
C SER A 112 9.28 -3.10 21.77
N SER A 113 10.55 -3.11 22.13
CA SER A 113 11.61 -2.46 21.37
C SER A 113 11.97 -3.22 20.10
N ALA A 114 12.13 -4.55 20.21
CA ALA A 114 12.45 -5.40 19.06
C ALA A 114 11.33 -5.39 18.02
N THR A 115 10.07 -5.49 18.47
CA THR A 115 8.91 -5.45 17.58
C THR A 115 8.78 -4.10 16.88
N ARG A 116 9.03 -3.00 17.59
CA ARG A 116 9.02 -1.65 17.02
C ARG A 116 10.05 -1.49 15.89
N LEU A 117 11.27 -1.98 16.11
CA LEU A 117 12.33 -1.92 15.10
C LEU A 117 11.99 -2.78 13.87
N ASP A 118 11.42 -3.98 14.06
CA ASP A 118 10.99 -4.84 12.97
C ASP A 118 9.89 -4.15 12.13
N TYR A 119 8.91 -3.54 12.76
CA TYR A 119 7.84 -2.85 12.05
C TYR A 119 8.32 -1.60 11.32
N ALA A 120 9.21 -0.82 11.92
CA ALA A 120 9.83 0.31 11.23
C ALA A 120 10.61 -0.13 9.98
N TRP A 121 11.29 -1.28 10.07
CA TRP A 121 11.97 -1.88 8.92
C TRP A 121 10.97 -2.32 7.83
N ARG A 122 9.85 -2.94 8.19
CA ARG A 122 8.80 -3.36 7.24
C ARG A 122 8.18 -2.16 6.51
N ILE A 123 7.84 -1.09 7.22
CA ILE A 123 7.34 0.15 6.63
C ILE A 123 8.35 0.73 5.64
N SER A 124 9.64 0.74 5.99
CA SER A 124 10.71 1.21 5.10
C SER A 124 10.80 0.37 3.84
N ALA A 125 10.71 -0.95 3.97
CA ALA A 125 10.76 -1.87 2.83
C ALA A 125 9.55 -1.72 1.90
N GLN A 126 8.34 -1.62 2.46
CA GLN A 126 7.10 -1.44 1.69
C GLN A 126 7.07 -0.10 0.95
N SER A 127 7.55 0.96 1.59
CA SER A 127 7.60 2.29 0.97
C SER A 127 8.74 2.46 -0.04
N GLY A 128 9.70 1.55 -0.08
CA GLY A 128 10.92 1.68 -0.87
C GLY A 128 11.89 2.73 -0.35
N ALA A 129 11.73 3.17 0.90
CA ALA A 129 12.49 4.25 1.54
C ALA A 129 13.38 3.70 2.68
N MET A 130 14.26 2.75 2.35
CA MET A 130 15.13 2.07 3.32
C MET A 130 16.09 3.02 4.05
N GLU A 131 16.47 4.13 3.44
CA GLU A 131 17.27 5.20 4.04
C GLU A 131 16.55 5.89 5.21
N ASN A 132 15.22 5.88 5.22
CA ASN A 132 14.40 6.54 6.23
C ASN A 132 14.07 5.65 7.44
N ARG A 133 14.59 4.42 7.51
CA ARG A 133 14.23 3.46 8.56
C ARG A 133 14.43 3.97 9.99
N LEU A 134 15.46 4.76 10.24
CA LEU A 134 15.72 5.32 11.57
C LEU A 134 14.74 6.44 11.93
N ASP A 135 14.36 7.25 10.94
CA ASP A 135 13.35 8.28 11.12
C ASP A 135 11.96 7.66 11.33
N ILE A 136 11.64 6.60 10.59
CA ILE A 136 10.40 5.82 10.79
C ILE A 136 10.40 5.19 12.19
N ALA A 137 11.50 4.61 12.65
CA ALA A 137 11.59 4.03 14.00
C ALA A 137 11.39 5.09 15.10
N ARG A 138 11.92 6.31 14.90
CA ARG A 138 11.71 7.42 15.81
C ARG A 138 10.27 7.87 15.82
N ARG A 139 9.67 8.09 14.66
CA ARG A 139 8.25 8.42 14.54
C ARG A 139 7.35 7.35 15.15
N PHE A 140 7.66 6.08 14.91
CA PHE A 140 6.92 4.96 15.48
C PHE A 140 6.88 5.04 17.02
N ARG A 141 8.03 5.31 17.65
CA ARG A 141 8.08 5.54 19.10
C ARG A 141 7.23 6.73 19.54
N ASP A 142 7.35 7.85 18.83
CA ASP A 142 6.74 9.11 19.24
C ASP A 142 5.21 9.14 19.00
N GLU A 143 4.71 8.37 18.03
CA GLU A 143 3.31 8.35 17.62
C GLU A 143 2.52 7.14 18.18
N CYS A 144 3.19 6.03 18.56
CA CYS A 144 2.51 4.80 18.99
C CYS A 144 2.47 4.60 20.51
N ASP A 145 3.43 5.15 21.27
CA ASP A 145 3.45 5.12 22.74
C ASP A 145 2.45 6.13 23.30
#